data_319ce621b3cc40cfe4414cd9ba65fb42
#
_entry.id   319ce621b3cc40cfe4414cd9ba65fb42
#
_cell.length_a   1.000
_cell.length_b   1.000
_cell.length_c   1.000
_cell.angle_alpha   90.00
_cell.angle_beta   90.00
_cell.angle_gamma   90.00
#
_symmetry.space_group_name_H-M   'P 1'
#
loop_
_entity.id
_entity.type
_entity.pdbx_description
1 polymer ?
#
loop_
_entity_poly.entity_id
_entity_poly.type
_entity_poly.pdbx_seq_one_letter_code
_entity_poly.pdbx_strand_id
1 'polypeptide(L)'
;MGGILFIDEAYTFSKGGTDFGQEAIDTILKAMEDNRENFVVIVAGYPEPMEEFLNSNPGLKSRFNKNILFEDYSPDELLQIFNSFCRSNDMKLSDDAVQYLKDYLAHLCQNKPDNFANGREMRNLFEKALSNQANRLAQIVDISDDALNEIKIEDLENAH
;
A
#
# COMPACT_ATOMS: atom_id res chain seq x y z
N MET A 1 -14.85 10.21 27.29
CA MET A 1 -14.98 9.89 25.86
C MET A 1 -13.90 8.89 25.52
N GLY A 2 -14.24 7.79 24.84
CA GLY A 2 -13.29 6.80 24.37
C GLY A 2 -13.26 6.76 22.87
N GLY A 3 -12.29 6.04 22.29
CA GLY A 3 -12.21 5.89 20.84
C GLY A 3 -10.86 5.37 20.37
N ILE A 4 -10.72 5.29 19.05
CA ILE A 4 -9.46 4.93 18.38
C ILE A 4 -9.02 6.14 17.56
N LEU A 5 -7.78 6.59 17.80
CA LEU A 5 -7.10 7.59 16.98
C LEU A 5 -6.06 6.86 16.11
N PHE A 6 -6.20 6.96 14.78
CA PHE A 6 -5.22 6.47 13.84
C PHE A 6 -4.46 7.66 13.23
N ILE A 7 -3.13 7.60 13.27
CA ILE A 7 -2.25 8.63 12.71
C ILE A 7 -1.31 7.97 11.71
N ASP A 8 -1.51 8.30 10.45
CA ASP A 8 -0.62 7.85 9.37
C ASP A 8 0.58 8.79 9.26
N GLU A 9 1.74 8.23 8.89
CA GLU A 9 3.01 8.96 8.77
C GLU A 9 3.36 9.81 10.01
N ALA A 10 3.15 9.25 11.21
CA ALA A 10 3.27 9.97 12.47
C ALA A 10 4.65 10.64 12.69
N TYR A 11 5.70 10.15 12.06
CA TYR A 11 7.05 10.74 12.08
C TYR A 11 7.09 12.18 11.51
N THR A 12 6.06 12.59 10.77
CA THR A 12 5.96 13.96 10.26
C THR A 12 5.87 15.00 11.36
N PHE A 13 5.36 14.64 12.54
CA PHE A 13 5.35 15.51 13.70
C PHE A 13 6.75 15.85 14.24
N SER A 14 7.74 14.98 14.03
CA SER A 14 9.11 15.23 14.48
C SER A 14 9.98 15.95 13.44
N LYS A 15 9.57 15.95 12.15
CA LYS A 15 10.38 16.51 11.05
C LYS A 15 10.18 18.01 10.81
N GLY A 16 9.17 18.63 11.40
CA GLY A 16 8.71 19.98 11.04
C GLY A 16 9.48 21.15 11.64
N GLY A 17 10.39 20.97 12.58
CA GLY A 17 11.16 22.09 13.20
C GLY A 17 10.30 23.21 13.81
N THR A 18 8.99 23.00 13.94
CA THR A 18 8.02 23.93 14.50
C THR A 18 7.51 23.40 15.82
N ASP A 19 7.26 24.32 16.78
CA ASP A 19 6.72 23.99 18.10
C ASP A 19 5.39 23.22 18.06
N PHE A 20 4.65 23.30 16.95
CA PHE A 20 3.35 22.65 16.76
C PHE A 20 3.42 21.11 16.73
N GLY A 21 4.48 20.53 16.18
CA GLY A 21 4.64 19.08 16.15
C GLY A 21 4.85 18.50 17.55
N GLN A 22 5.69 19.16 18.35
CA GLN A 22 5.92 18.78 19.73
C GLN A 22 4.68 18.98 20.60
N GLU A 23 3.94 20.08 20.42
CA GLU A 23 2.69 20.35 21.13
C GLU A 23 1.62 19.28 20.81
N ALA A 24 1.54 18.82 19.55
CA ALA A 24 0.65 17.73 19.15
C ALA A 24 1.03 16.41 19.83
N ILE A 25 2.32 16.07 19.86
CA ILE A 25 2.83 14.88 20.55
C ILE A 25 2.47 14.94 22.04
N ASP A 26 2.74 16.04 22.71
CA ASP A 26 2.49 16.20 24.15
C ASP A 26 0.98 16.13 24.47
N THR A 27 0.14 16.66 23.58
CA THR A 27 -1.32 16.57 23.68
C THR A 27 -1.81 15.13 23.55
N ILE A 28 -1.28 14.37 22.58
CA ILE A 28 -1.61 12.95 22.38
C ILE A 28 -1.17 12.13 23.59
N LEU A 29 0.07 12.32 24.06
CA LEU A 29 0.60 11.62 25.23
C LEU A 29 -0.24 11.89 26.48
N LYS A 30 -0.67 13.13 26.69
CA LYS A 30 -1.56 13.48 27.78
C LYS A 30 -2.93 12.83 27.64
N ALA A 31 -3.52 12.86 26.44
CA ALA A 31 -4.81 12.22 26.20
C ALA A 31 -4.77 10.69 26.43
N MET A 32 -3.66 10.03 26.05
CA MET A 32 -3.42 8.60 26.31
C MET A 32 -3.35 8.30 27.82
N GLU A 33 -2.75 9.20 28.60
CA GLU A 33 -2.66 9.02 30.06
C GLU A 33 -4.01 9.24 30.74
N ASP A 34 -4.69 10.35 30.41
CA ASP A 34 -5.95 10.74 31.02
C ASP A 34 -7.10 9.75 30.68
N ASN A 35 -7.03 9.05 29.56
CA ASN A 35 -8.10 8.17 29.03
C ASN A 35 -7.62 6.73 28.75
N ARG A 36 -6.63 6.25 29.44
CA ARG A 36 -5.93 4.98 29.20
C ARG A 36 -6.84 3.73 29.14
N GLU A 37 -8.02 3.77 29.72
CA GLU A 37 -8.97 2.66 29.73
C GLU A 37 -9.86 2.63 28.49
N ASN A 38 -10.03 3.76 27.79
CA ASN A 38 -11.03 3.94 26.74
C ASN A 38 -10.47 4.57 25.45
N PHE A 39 -9.17 4.87 25.40
CA PHE A 39 -8.55 5.54 24.27
C PHE A 39 -7.36 4.75 23.74
N VAL A 40 -7.44 4.36 22.47
CA VAL A 40 -6.39 3.65 21.76
C VAL A 40 -5.80 4.57 20.70
N VAL A 41 -4.47 4.67 20.67
CA VAL A 41 -3.76 5.39 19.61
C VAL A 41 -2.95 4.38 18.79
N ILE A 42 -3.12 4.46 17.48
CA ILE A 42 -2.38 3.68 16.49
C ILE A 42 -1.60 4.67 15.65
N VAL A 43 -0.28 4.54 15.62
CA VAL A 43 0.61 5.32 14.76
C VAL A 43 1.19 4.42 13.68
N ALA A 44 1.20 4.90 12.45
CA ALA A 44 1.71 4.15 11.30
C ALA A 44 2.76 4.98 10.55
N GLY A 45 3.64 4.27 9.85
CA GLY A 45 4.67 4.88 9.02
C GLY A 45 5.75 3.88 8.61
N TYR A 46 6.74 4.33 7.86
CA TYR A 46 7.88 3.50 7.46
C TYR A 46 8.76 3.16 8.66
N PRO A 47 9.35 1.95 8.72
CA PRO A 47 10.05 1.44 9.89
C PRO A 47 11.14 2.37 10.42
N GLU A 48 12.10 2.78 9.59
CA GLU A 48 13.21 3.63 10.00
C GLU A 48 12.77 5.01 10.52
N PRO A 49 11.93 5.80 9.80
CA PRO A 49 11.41 7.06 10.33
C PRO A 49 10.56 6.91 11.60
N MET A 50 9.83 5.78 11.74
CA MET A 50 9.04 5.51 12.94
C MET A 50 9.93 5.20 14.15
N GLU A 51 11.05 4.52 13.98
CA GLU A 51 12.02 4.29 15.04
C GLU A 51 12.62 5.62 15.54
N GLU A 52 13.02 6.50 14.62
CA GLU A 52 13.49 7.85 14.97
C GLU A 52 12.42 8.64 15.71
N PHE A 53 11.17 8.61 15.23
CA PHE A 53 10.03 9.28 15.87
C PHE A 53 9.81 8.79 17.31
N LEU A 54 9.78 7.48 17.53
CA LEU A 54 9.58 6.91 18.85
C LEU A 54 10.74 7.20 19.81
N ASN A 55 11.96 7.31 19.29
CA ASN A 55 13.15 7.66 20.07
C ASN A 55 13.28 9.17 20.34
N SER A 56 12.55 10.02 19.62
CA SER A 56 12.62 11.48 19.79
C SER A 56 12.06 11.97 21.14
N ASN A 57 11.17 11.19 21.76
CA ASN A 57 10.54 11.55 23.02
C ASN A 57 10.38 10.30 23.93
N PRO A 58 10.93 10.31 25.15
CA PRO A 58 10.80 9.19 26.10
C PRO A 58 9.35 8.79 26.40
N GLY A 59 8.43 9.75 26.34
CA GLY A 59 6.99 9.54 26.53
C GLY A 59 6.37 8.70 25.41
N LEU A 60 6.83 8.87 24.17
CA LEU A 60 6.39 8.06 23.04
C LEU A 60 6.85 6.60 23.24
N LYS A 61 8.12 6.38 23.51
CA LYS A 61 8.70 5.05 23.66
C LYS A 61 8.05 4.25 24.79
N SER A 62 7.66 4.91 25.89
CA SER A 62 7.03 4.24 27.03
C SER A 62 5.56 3.85 26.78
N ARG A 63 4.85 4.56 25.90
CA ARG A 63 3.42 4.33 25.61
C ARG A 63 3.17 3.49 24.37
N PHE A 64 3.99 3.61 23.34
CA PHE A 64 3.93 2.78 22.12
C PHE A 64 4.80 1.52 22.28
N ASN A 65 4.32 0.57 23.08
CA ASN A 65 5.02 -0.65 23.45
C ASN A 65 4.66 -1.87 22.58
N LYS A 66 3.73 -1.72 21.64
CA LYS A 66 3.35 -2.74 20.68
C LYS A 66 3.73 -2.29 19.29
N ASN A 67 4.56 -3.09 18.63
CA ASN A 67 4.95 -2.88 17.24
C ASN A 67 4.37 -4.02 16.38
N ILE A 68 3.75 -3.65 15.27
CA ILE A 68 3.25 -4.59 14.26
C ILE A 68 3.95 -4.24 12.96
N LEU A 69 4.83 -5.13 12.51
CA LEU A 69 5.51 -5.01 11.24
C LEU A 69 4.67 -5.66 10.15
N PHE A 70 4.38 -4.91 9.09
CA PHE A 70 3.83 -5.43 7.85
C PHE A 70 5.00 -5.65 6.89
N GLU A 71 5.35 -6.90 6.69
CA GLU A 71 6.39 -7.27 5.73
C GLU A 71 5.91 -7.04 4.29
N ASP A 72 6.86 -6.92 3.37
CA ASP A 72 6.54 -6.88 1.95
C ASP A 72 5.93 -8.20 1.49
N TYR A 73 4.96 -8.10 0.60
CA TYR A 73 4.37 -9.25 -0.04
C TYR A 73 5.38 -10.01 -0.91
N SER A 74 5.27 -11.32 -0.90
CA SER A 74 5.96 -12.22 -1.85
C SER A 74 5.39 -12.09 -3.26
N PRO A 75 6.09 -12.56 -4.31
CA PRO A 75 5.58 -12.58 -5.68
C PRO A 75 4.21 -13.25 -5.81
N ASP A 76 4.00 -14.38 -5.09
CA ASP A 76 2.74 -15.12 -5.11
C ASP A 76 1.60 -14.33 -4.45
N GLU A 77 1.88 -13.62 -3.36
CA GLU A 77 0.88 -12.76 -2.70
C GLU A 77 0.54 -11.54 -3.55
N LEU A 78 1.52 -10.92 -4.20
CA LEU A 78 1.28 -9.83 -5.15
C LEU A 78 0.42 -10.30 -6.33
N LEU A 79 0.68 -11.50 -6.86
CA LEU A 79 -0.17 -12.10 -7.89
C LEU A 79 -1.60 -12.32 -7.40
N GLN A 80 -1.78 -12.77 -6.16
CA GLN A 80 -3.11 -12.93 -5.57
C GLN A 80 -3.83 -11.58 -5.42
N ILE A 81 -3.11 -10.52 -5.02
CA ILE A 81 -3.65 -9.17 -4.94
C ILE A 81 -4.08 -8.68 -6.33
N PHE A 82 -3.26 -8.85 -7.36
CA PHE A 82 -3.62 -8.50 -8.73
C PHE A 82 -4.86 -9.28 -9.21
N ASN A 83 -4.89 -10.58 -8.98
CA ASN A 83 -6.05 -11.41 -9.30
C ASN A 83 -7.32 -11.02 -8.53
N SER A 84 -7.19 -10.45 -7.34
CA SER A 84 -8.34 -9.93 -6.59
C SER A 84 -8.95 -8.70 -7.28
N PHE A 85 -8.11 -7.81 -7.84
CA PHE A 85 -8.58 -6.69 -8.66
C PHE A 85 -9.26 -7.18 -9.94
N CYS A 86 -8.68 -8.16 -10.63
CA CYS A 86 -9.31 -8.77 -11.80
C CYS A 86 -10.71 -9.28 -11.44
N ARG A 87 -10.84 -10.09 -10.40
CA ARG A 87 -12.15 -10.64 -9.98
C ARG A 87 -13.17 -9.57 -9.60
N SER A 88 -12.72 -8.51 -8.90
CA SER A 88 -13.61 -7.42 -8.48
C SER A 88 -14.12 -6.55 -9.65
N ASN A 89 -13.50 -6.69 -10.82
CA ASN A 89 -13.86 -5.95 -12.04
C ASN A 89 -14.30 -6.88 -13.17
N ASP A 90 -14.65 -8.14 -12.86
CA ASP A 90 -15.06 -9.17 -13.83
C ASP A 90 -14.05 -9.41 -14.96
N MET A 91 -12.75 -9.17 -14.68
CA MET A 91 -11.66 -9.34 -15.62
C MET A 91 -10.97 -10.70 -15.46
N LYS A 92 -10.36 -11.19 -16.52
CA LYS A 92 -9.54 -12.41 -16.57
C LYS A 92 -8.19 -12.08 -17.21
N LEU A 93 -7.15 -12.77 -16.77
CA LEU A 93 -5.87 -12.77 -17.47
C LEU A 93 -5.85 -13.90 -18.50
N SER A 94 -5.29 -13.65 -19.68
CA SER A 94 -4.91 -14.71 -20.60
C SER A 94 -3.77 -15.57 -20.00
N ASP A 95 -3.61 -16.80 -20.46
CA ASP A 95 -2.60 -17.73 -19.91
C ASP A 95 -1.17 -17.20 -20.05
N ASP A 96 -0.85 -16.54 -21.14
CA ASP A 96 0.43 -15.87 -21.38
C ASP A 96 0.61 -14.63 -20.48
N ALA A 97 -0.45 -13.86 -20.23
CA ALA A 97 -0.43 -12.75 -19.29
C ALA A 97 -0.19 -13.21 -17.84
N VAL A 98 -0.74 -14.35 -17.45
CA VAL A 98 -0.47 -14.95 -16.13
C VAL A 98 1.01 -15.31 -15.98
N GLN A 99 1.59 -15.95 -17.02
CA GLN A 99 3.01 -16.33 -16.95
C GLN A 99 3.91 -15.10 -16.95
N TYR A 100 3.65 -14.13 -17.80
CA TYR A 100 4.38 -12.86 -17.82
C TYR A 100 4.35 -12.16 -16.46
N LEU A 101 3.16 -12.05 -15.84
CA LEU A 101 3.01 -11.39 -14.55
C LEU A 101 3.78 -12.11 -13.44
N LYS A 102 3.83 -13.45 -13.44
CA LYS A 102 4.63 -14.21 -12.49
C LYS A 102 6.12 -13.90 -12.62
N ASP A 103 6.64 -13.90 -13.83
CA ASP A 103 8.05 -13.63 -14.10
C ASP A 103 8.41 -12.18 -13.76
N TYR A 104 7.54 -11.25 -14.11
CA TYR A 104 7.68 -9.83 -13.73
C TYR A 104 7.73 -9.63 -12.23
N LEU A 105 6.79 -10.21 -11.48
CA LEU A 105 6.73 -10.07 -10.02
C LEU A 105 7.92 -10.73 -9.33
N ALA A 106 8.40 -11.87 -9.84
CA ALA A 106 9.61 -12.50 -9.34
C ALA A 106 10.83 -11.58 -9.51
N HIS A 107 10.99 -10.97 -10.68
CA HIS A 107 12.06 -10.01 -10.96
C HIS A 107 11.93 -8.73 -10.11
N LEU A 108 10.72 -8.18 -10.00
CA LEU A 108 10.44 -6.98 -9.19
C LEU A 108 10.80 -7.20 -7.72
N CYS A 109 10.45 -8.34 -7.14
CA CYS A 109 10.77 -8.65 -5.75
C CYS A 109 12.26 -8.91 -5.49
N GLN A 110 13.00 -9.38 -6.51
CA GLN A 110 14.46 -9.54 -6.42
C GLN A 110 15.21 -8.20 -6.52
N ASN A 111 14.65 -7.24 -7.24
CA ASN A 111 15.26 -5.95 -7.54
C ASN A 111 14.38 -4.79 -7.07
N LYS A 112 13.84 -4.90 -5.85
CA LYS A 112 12.93 -3.90 -5.30
C LYS A 112 13.53 -2.50 -5.33
N PRO A 113 12.84 -1.50 -5.88
CA PRO A 113 13.23 -0.11 -5.71
C PRO A 113 12.99 0.35 -4.26
N ASP A 114 13.73 1.35 -3.79
CA ASP A 114 13.63 1.89 -2.42
C ASP A 114 12.20 2.37 -2.07
N ASN A 115 11.42 2.76 -3.09
CA ASN A 115 10.05 3.24 -2.93
C ASN A 115 9.00 2.20 -3.35
N PHE A 116 9.32 0.91 -3.25
CA PHE A 116 8.39 -0.16 -3.62
C PHE A 116 7.06 -0.06 -2.86
N ALA A 117 5.98 0.13 -3.60
CA ALA A 117 4.67 0.45 -3.03
C ALA A 117 3.80 -0.78 -2.72
N ASN A 118 4.37 -1.99 -2.81
CA ASN A 118 3.69 -3.24 -2.41
C ASN A 118 2.33 -3.46 -3.11
N GLY A 119 1.27 -3.67 -2.33
CA GLY A 119 -0.08 -3.85 -2.88
C GLY A 119 -0.61 -2.64 -3.66
N ARG A 120 -0.11 -1.43 -3.37
CA ARG A 120 -0.43 -0.22 -4.17
C ARG A 120 0.16 -0.31 -5.57
N GLU A 121 1.34 -0.92 -5.70
CA GLU A 121 1.95 -1.19 -7.01
C GLU A 121 1.05 -2.08 -7.87
N MET A 122 0.45 -3.11 -7.28
CA MET A 122 -0.48 -3.99 -7.99
C MET A 122 -1.75 -3.28 -8.44
N ARG A 123 -2.24 -2.33 -7.65
CA ARG A 123 -3.37 -1.49 -8.05
C ARG A 123 -3.02 -0.63 -9.26
N ASN A 124 -1.88 0.06 -9.19
CA ASN A 124 -1.42 0.94 -10.28
C ASN A 124 -1.22 0.15 -11.58
N LEU A 125 -0.59 -1.02 -11.48
CA LEU A 125 -0.38 -1.93 -12.61
C LEU A 125 -1.72 -2.39 -13.21
N PHE A 126 -2.69 -2.76 -12.38
CA PHE A 126 -4.02 -3.17 -12.84
C PHE A 126 -4.75 -2.03 -13.54
N GLU A 127 -4.77 -0.82 -12.98
CA GLU A 127 -5.42 0.34 -13.58
C GLU A 127 -4.80 0.71 -14.93
N LYS A 128 -3.48 0.61 -15.05
CA LYS A 128 -2.76 0.83 -16.29
C LYS A 128 -3.07 -0.25 -17.33
N ALA A 129 -3.09 -1.53 -16.92
CA ALA A 129 -3.45 -2.64 -17.80
C ALA A 129 -4.87 -2.50 -18.34
N LEU A 130 -5.84 -2.06 -17.52
CA LEU A 130 -7.19 -1.76 -17.98
C LEU A 130 -7.23 -0.63 -19.01
N SER A 131 -6.45 0.42 -18.79
CA SER A 131 -6.35 1.54 -19.74
C SER A 131 -5.78 1.07 -21.08
N ASN A 132 -4.74 0.23 -21.05
CA ASN A 132 -4.13 -0.33 -22.24
C ASN A 132 -5.08 -1.27 -23.00
N GLN A 133 -5.80 -2.14 -22.28
CA GLN A 133 -6.85 -2.99 -22.84
C GLN A 133 -7.94 -2.15 -23.53
N ALA A 134 -8.44 -1.10 -22.87
CA ALA A 134 -9.44 -0.22 -23.46
C ALA A 134 -8.94 0.43 -24.76
N ASN A 135 -7.69 0.90 -24.77
CA ASN A 135 -7.07 1.48 -25.97
C ASN A 135 -6.91 0.45 -27.11
N ARG A 136 -6.55 -0.78 -26.78
CA ARG A 136 -6.44 -1.89 -27.74
C ARG A 136 -7.81 -2.23 -28.33
N LEU A 137 -8.83 -2.35 -27.50
CA LEU A 137 -10.18 -2.70 -27.92
C LEU A 137 -10.85 -1.59 -28.74
N ALA A 138 -10.56 -0.32 -28.46
CA ALA A 138 -11.10 0.81 -29.23
C ALA A 138 -10.75 0.78 -30.72
N GLN A 139 -9.77 -0.02 -31.14
CA GLN A 139 -9.35 -0.19 -32.53
C GLN A 139 -10.06 -1.37 -33.24
N ILE A 140 -10.89 -2.14 -32.52
CA ILE A 140 -11.56 -3.34 -33.03
C ILE A 140 -13.03 -3.03 -33.31
N VAL A 141 -13.52 -3.38 -34.48
CA VAL A 141 -14.91 -3.04 -34.90
C VAL A 141 -15.93 -4.02 -34.30
N ASP A 142 -15.59 -5.32 -34.23
CA ASP A 142 -16.46 -6.36 -33.68
C ASP A 142 -15.76 -7.02 -32.48
N ILE A 143 -16.14 -6.63 -31.27
CA ILE A 143 -15.55 -7.11 -30.02
C ILE A 143 -16.48 -8.19 -29.45
N SER A 144 -15.94 -9.38 -29.15
CA SER A 144 -16.68 -10.40 -28.40
C SER A 144 -16.72 -10.07 -26.91
N ASP A 145 -17.75 -10.55 -26.21
CA ASP A 145 -17.89 -10.38 -24.76
C ASP A 145 -16.69 -10.94 -23.99
N ASP A 146 -16.09 -12.05 -24.46
CA ASP A 146 -14.89 -12.62 -23.86
C ASP A 146 -13.68 -11.69 -23.98
N ALA A 147 -13.52 -11.01 -25.13
CA ALA A 147 -12.43 -10.07 -25.35
C ALA A 147 -12.56 -8.80 -24.48
N LEU A 148 -13.79 -8.40 -24.15
CA LEU A 148 -14.06 -7.26 -23.24
C LEU A 148 -13.56 -7.51 -21.82
N ASN A 149 -13.54 -8.77 -21.40
CA ASN A 149 -13.20 -9.14 -20.02
C ASN A 149 -11.80 -9.76 -19.91
N GLU A 150 -10.97 -9.73 -20.98
CA GLU A 150 -9.65 -10.35 -21.01
C GLU A 150 -8.53 -9.30 -21.07
N ILE A 151 -7.62 -9.36 -20.09
CA ILE A 151 -6.34 -8.65 -20.09
C ILE A 151 -5.29 -9.57 -20.72
N LYS A 152 -4.62 -9.09 -21.77
CA LYS A 152 -3.58 -9.79 -22.50
C LYS A 152 -2.19 -9.34 -22.07
N ILE A 153 -1.18 -10.11 -22.48
CA ILE A 153 0.22 -9.79 -22.20
C ILE A 153 0.60 -8.39 -22.68
N GLU A 154 0.16 -7.97 -23.87
CA GLU A 154 0.44 -6.64 -24.43
C GLU A 154 -0.13 -5.49 -23.58
N ASP A 155 -1.21 -5.73 -22.84
CA ASP A 155 -1.82 -4.75 -21.93
C ASP A 155 -0.94 -4.56 -20.68
N LEU A 156 -0.22 -5.60 -20.26
CA LEU A 156 0.72 -5.58 -19.12
C LEU A 156 2.09 -5.03 -19.51
N GLU A 157 2.65 -5.43 -20.66
CA GLU A 157 3.98 -5.00 -21.12
C GLU A 157 4.08 -3.47 -21.27
N ASN A 158 2.99 -2.81 -21.64
CA ASN A 158 2.92 -1.36 -21.76
C ASN A 158 2.46 -0.65 -20.47
N ALA A 159 2.37 -1.38 -19.34
CA ALA A 159 1.89 -0.84 -18.07
C ALA A 159 3.00 -0.41 -17.09
N HIS A 160 4.27 -0.47 -17.48
CA HIS A 160 5.44 -0.14 -16.65
C HIS A 160 5.93 1.27 -16.88
#